data_2c97773de8e365aa91200aababf7feed
#
_entry.id   2c97773de8e365aa91200aababf7feed
#
_cell.length_a   1.000
_cell.length_b   1.000
_cell.length_c   1.000
_cell.angle_alpha   90.00
_cell.angle_beta   90.00
_cell.angle_gamma   90.00
#
_symmetry.space_group_name_H-M   'P 1'
#
loop_
_entity.id
_entity.type
_entity.pdbx_description
1 polymer ?
#
loop_
_entity_poly.entity_id
_entity_poly.type
_entity_poly.pdbx_seq_one_letter_code
_entity_poly.pdbx_strand_id
1 'polypeptide(L)'
;MMQYSEYRSVSSIKNMMIIINFIIILFEASIILFSTKYVCNNLMGRDFLDTLAYLPKNPTKVFIYSIIGFALLVMIMFIRKSENFQVRNGRVICNGLEIILCFWIIYNLYMGYNGIALLVFADIIFNTKNGRNTMVIIGFILIIFLLSNYDIISNIIPMVSLDSYIQVYDAATKTAILIAKNILESTNLVLFIMFLIVYIANQIRENENISKELSMINEVNKQLKDYAAVTEKIGESNERKRLAREIHDTLGHALTGIAAGIDACIAMIDIDPNVTKQQLLVVSKVVREGISDVRRSLNKLRPGALEEHTLKEAIQKMIKEFSDVSEVEIMLYYQLGKIGFENTKENIIFRAVQESIT
;
A
#
# COMPACT_ATOMS: atom_id res chain seq x y z
N MET A 1 4.63 -3.01 -19.90
CA MET A 1 5.84 -2.76 -20.71
C MET A 1 6.59 -1.49 -20.31
N MET A 2 5.94 -0.36 -20.05
CA MET A 2 6.59 0.91 -19.63
C MET A 2 7.35 0.79 -18.31
N GLN A 3 6.76 0.20 -17.27
CA GLN A 3 7.36 0.03 -15.94
C GLN A 3 8.67 -0.79 -15.97
N TYR A 4 8.78 -1.76 -16.87
CA TYR A 4 9.97 -2.59 -17.06
C TYR A 4 11.13 -1.82 -17.73
N SER A 5 10.82 -0.87 -18.61
CA SER A 5 11.84 -0.05 -19.29
C SER A 5 12.44 1.01 -18.34
N GLU A 6 11.63 1.56 -17.45
CA GLU A 6 12.05 2.60 -16.48
C GLU A 6 12.89 2.01 -15.34
N TYR A 7 12.51 0.85 -14.80
CA TYR A 7 13.35 0.10 -13.85
C TYR A 7 14.71 -0.24 -14.47
N ARG A 8 14.74 -0.57 -15.76
CA ARG A 8 15.95 -0.86 -16.52
C ARG A 8 16.87 0.36 -16.64
N SER A 9 16.33 1.58 -16.77
CA SER A 9 17.13 2.80 -16.89
C SER A 9 17.86 3.14 -15.57
N VAL A 10 17.20 3.07 -14.42
CA VAL A 10 17.81 3.28 -13.10
C VAL A 10 18.88 2.22 -12.82
N SER A 11 18.57 0.96 -13.12
CA SER A 11 19.53 -0.15 -12.97
C SER A 11 20.75 0.01 -13.86
N SER A 12 20.59 0.55 -15.08
CA SER A 12 21.70 0.82 -16.00
C SER A 12 22.64 1.88 -15.44
N ILE A 13 22.11 3.01 -14.93
CA ILE A 13 22.92 4.06 -14.33
C ILE A 13 23.67 3.53 -13.10
N LYS A 14 23.01 2.74 -12.24
CA LYS A 14 23.67 2.08 -11.11
C LYS A 14 24.82 1.17 -11.55
N ASN A 15 24.65 0.40 -12.60
CA ASN A 15 25.71 -0.45 -13.15
C ASN A 15 26.89 0.39 -13.70
N MET A 16 26.62 1.55 -14.31
CA MET A 16 27.66 2.49 -14.70
C MET A 16 28.41 3.05 -13.48
N MET A 17 27.70 3.34 -12.38
CA MET A 17 28.34 3.74 -11.11
C MET A 17 29.24 2.65 -10.54
N ILE A 18 28.88 1.37 -10.65
CA ILE A 18 29.76 0.24 -10.24
C ILE A 18 31.04 0.26 -11.06
N ILE A 19 30.94 0.41 -12.36
CA ILE A 19 32.10 0.41 -13.26
C ILE A 19 33.04 1.59 -12.97
N ILE A 20 32.50 2.80 -12.84
CA ILE A 20 33.32 3.99 -12.59
C ILE A 20 33.99 3.93 -11.22
N ASN A 21 33.30 3.46 -10.17
CA ASN A 21 33.87 3.28 -8.84
C ASN A 21 35.02 2.23 -8.85
N PHE A 22 34.86 1.16 -9.62
CA PHE A 22 35.94 0.18 -9.80
C PHE A 22 37.18 0.83 -10.43
N ILE A 23 36.99 1.64 -11.50
CA ILE A 23 38.07 2.36 -12.18
C ILE A 23 38.78 3.32 -11.21
N ILE A 24 38.01 4.07 -10.39
CA ILE A 24 38.59 5.02 -9.42
C ILE A 24 39.41 4.29 -8.36
N ILE A 25 38.89 3.22 -7.78
CA ILE A 25 39.58 2.42 -6.75
C ILE A 25 40.86 1.82 -7.32
N LEU A 26 40.79 1.27 -8.54
CA LEU A 26 41.95 0.74 -9.23
C LEU A 26 43.01 1.84 -9.50
N PHE A 27 42.56 3.04 -9.93
CA PHE A 27 43.43 4.17 -10.20
C PHE A 27 44.14 4.64 -8.92
N GLU A 28 43.43 4.88 -7.83
CA GLU A 28 44.02 5.34 -6.57
C GLU A 28 44.95 4.30 -5.92
N ALA A 29 44.52 3.05 -5.89
CA ALA A 29 45.36 1.96 -5.40
C ALA A 29 46.66 1.81 -6.26
N SER A 30 46.53 2.04 -7.58
CA SER A 30 47.68 2.04 -8.50
C SER A 30 48.64 3.21 -8.21
N ILE A 31 48.13 4.41 -7.92
CA ILE A 31 48.98 5.57 -7.53
C ILE A 31 49.84 5.18 -6.33
N ILE A 32 49.25 4.63 -5.26
CA ILE A 32 50.00 4.22 -4.07
C ILE A 32 51.07 3.18 -4.40
N LEU A 33 50.75 2.19 -5.24
CA LEU A 33 51.65 1.13 -5.61
C LEU A 33 52.82 1.61 -6.47
N PHE A 34 52.52 2.38 -7.52
CA PHE A 34 53.51 2.85 -8.47
C PHE A 34 54.37 3.97 -7.90
N SER A 35 53.80 4.90 -7.10
CA SER A 35 54.59 5.93 -6.42
C SER A 35 55.61 5.31 -5.45
N THR A 36 55.20 4.30 -4.70
CA THR A 36 56.11 3.58 -3.80
C THR A 36 57.24 2.90 -4.61
N LYS A 37 56.91 2.24 -5.73
CA LYS A 37 57.92 1.66 -6.61
C LYS A 37 58.91 2.69 -7.18
N TYR A 38 58.35 3.85 -7.60
CA TYR A 38 59.14 4.96 -8.14
C TYR A 38 60.12 5.51 -7.10
N VAL A 39 59.65 5.72 -5.86
CA VAL A 39 60.49 6.12 -4.73
C VAL A 39 61.63 5.13 -4.45
N CYS A 40 61.33 3.82 -4.45
CA CYS A 40 62.31 2.78 -4.22
C CYS A 40 63.34 2.69 -5.37
N ASN A 41 62.90 2.80 -6.62
CA ASN A 41 63.78 2.70 -7.79
C ASN A 41 64.72 3.91 -7.93
N ASN A 42 64.29 5.10 -7.49
CA ASN A 42 65.12 6.32 -7.55
C ASN A 42 65.87 6.60 -6.26
N LEU A 43 65.90 5.65 -5.30
CA LEU A 43 66.58 5.78 -3.99
C LEU A 43 66.13 7.00 -3.16
N MET A 44 64.91 7.51 -3.42
CA MET A 44 64.29 8.65 -2.73
C MET A 44 63.58 8.30 -1.44
N GLY A 45 63.83 7.10 -0.92
CA GLY A 45 63.08 6.54 0.22
C GLY A 45 63.23 7.35 1.51
N ARG A 46 64.40 7.94 1.76
CA ARG A 46 64.61 8.77 2.95
C ARG A 46 63.86 10.09 2.85
N ASP A 47 64.01 10.78 1.75
CA ASP A 47 63.34 12.04 1.51
C ASP A 47 61.82 11.91 1.54
N PHE A 48 61.27 10.82 0.96
CA PHE A 48 59.87 10.48 1.00
C PHE A 48 59.36 10.23 2.44
N LEU A 49 60.10 9.43 3.22
CA LEU A 49 59.72 9.15 4.60
C LEU A 49 59.80 10.39 5.49
N ASP A 50 60.74 11.29 5.26
CA ASP A 50 60.89 12.54 5.99
C ASP A 50 59.69 13.53 5.71
N THR A 51 59.03 13.39 4.57
CA THR A 51 57.79 14.15 4.24
C THR A 51 56.54 13.58 4.84
N LEU A 52 56.57 12.34 5.35
CA LEU A 52 55.42 11.67 5.89
C LEU A 52 55.32 11.81 7.41
N ALA A 53 54.15 12.16 7.90
CA ALA A 53 53.89 12.20 9.35
C ALA A 53 53.83 10.79 9.98
N TYR A 54 53.56 9.76 9.18
CA TYR A 54 53.33 8.37 9.64
C TYR A 54 53.90 7.35 8.66
N LEU A 55 54.20 6.14 9.15
CA LEU A 55 54.66 5.05 8.30
C LEU A 55 53.58 4.56 7.34
N PRO A 56 53.87 4.45 6.04
CA PRO A 56 52.92 4.01 5.03
C PRO A 56 52.60 2.51 5.19
N LYS A 57 51.37 2.11 4.88
CA LYS A 57 50.96 0.70 4.75
C LYS A 57 51.71 0.05 3.58
N ASN A 58 51.83 -1.29 3.61
CA ASN A 58 52.39 -2.02 2.47
C ASN A 58 51.53 -1.79 1.21
N PRO A 59 52.11 -1.21 0.13
CA PRO A 59 51.35 -0.76 -1.04
C PRO A 59 50.69 -1.93 -1.80
N THR A 60 51.34 -3.11 -1.82
CA THR A 60 50.77 -4.32 -2.43
C THR A 60 49.55 -4.81 -1.67
N LYS A 61 49.57 -4.74 -0.33
CA LYS A 61 48.38 -5.08 0.49
C LYS A 61 47.26 -4.10 0.28
N VAL A 62 47.54 -2.79 0.21
CA VAL A 62 46.52 -1.76 -0.08
C VAL A 62 45.88 -2.04 -1.40
N PHE A 63 46.64 -2.31 -2.46
CA PHE A 63 46.14 -2.62 -3.79
C PHE A 63 45.23 -3.84 -3.80
N ILE A 64 45.72 -5.00 -3.25
CA ILE A 64 44.96 -6.25 -3.24
C ILE A 64 43.68 -6.12 -2.40
N TYR A 65 43.78 -5.57 -1.19
CA TYR A 65 42.66 -5.49 -0.26
C TYR A 65 41.55 -4.53 -0.79
N SER A 66 41.93 -3.44 -1.48
CA SER A 66 40.95 -2.53 -2.08
C SER A 66 40.15 -3.24 -3.20
N ILE A 67 40.81 -4.04 -4.05
CA ILE A 67 40.16 -4.78 -5.12
C ILE A 67 39.28 -5.90 -4.55
N ILE A 68 39.78 -6.69 -3.59
CA ILE A 68 38.99 -7.75 -2.96
C ILE A 68 37.79 -7.16 -2.23
N GLY A 69 37.96 -6.07 -1.49
CA GLY A 69 36.88 -5.39 -0.80
C GLY A 69 35.79 -4.92 -1.75
N PHE A 70 36.17 -4.33 -2.88
CA PHE A 70 35.20 -3.91 -3.91
C PHE A 70 34.49 -5.09 -4.56
N ALA A 71 35.21 -6.18 -4.86
CA ALA A 71 34.60 -7.40 -5.39
C ALA A 71 33.57 -7.99 -4.42
N LEU A 72 33.89 -8.03 -3.11
CA LEU A 72 32.97 -8.48 -2.07
C LEU A 72 31.75 -7.54 -1.96
N LEU A 73 31.94 -6.22 -2.05
CA LEU A 73 30.86 -5.25 -2.04
C LEU A 73 29.89 -5.52 -3.20
N VAL A 74 30.41 -5.66 -4.40
CA VAL A 74 29.60 -5.95 -5.61
C VAL A 74 28.92 -7.30 -5.48
N MET A 75 29.58 -8.31 -4.94
CA MET A 75 29.00 -9.62 -4.69
C MET A 75 27.77 -9.52 -3.76
N ILE A 76 27.87 -8.77 -2.67
CA ILE A 76 26.73 -8.55 -1.74
C ILE A 76 25.57 -7.84 -2.44
N MET A 77 25.85 -6.82 -3.26
CA MET A 77 24.83 -6.12 -4.05
C MET A 77 24.10 -7.08 -5.00
N PHE A 78 24.78 -8.08 -5.58
CA PHE A 78 24.17 -9.10 -6.44
C PHE A 78 23.39 -10.15 -5.64
N ILE A 79 23.95 -10.64 -4.51
CA ILE A 79 23.28 -11.65 -3.65
C ILE A 79 21.94 -11.12 -3.13
N ARG A 80 21.86 -9.85 -2.78
CA ARG A 80 20.61 -9.21 -2.33
C ARG A 80 19.47 -9.33 -3.35
N LYS A 81 19.77 -9.47 -4.63
CA LYS A 81 18.80 -9.65 -5.70
C LYS A 81 18.13 -11.04 -5.66
N SER A 82 18.71 -12.00 -4.95
CA SER A 82 18.17 -13.36 -4.78
C SER A 82 16.96 -13.37 -3.84
N GLU A 83 15.92 -14.13 -4.19
CA GLU A 83 14.66 -14.26 -3.42
C GLU A 83 14.88 -14.68 -1.97
N ASN A 84 15.89 -15.51 -1.70
CA ASN A 84 16.23 -16.01 -0.36
C ASN A 84 16.66 -14.90 0.62
N PHE A 85 17.19 -13.77 0.14
CA PHE A 85 17.64 -12.63 0.95
C PHE A 85 16.64 -11.47 1.00
N GLN A 86 15.49 -11.58 0.34
CA GLN A 86 14.43 -10.55 0.36
C GLN A 86 13.66 -10.51 1.69
N VAL A 87 13.89 -11.45 2.60
CA VAL A 87 13.35 -11.43 3.96
C VAL A 87 13.90 -10.20 4.71
N ARG A 88 13.08 -9.56 5.56
CA ARG A 88 13.41 -8.32 6.28
C ARG A 88 14.78 -8.35 6.97
N ASN A 89 15.13 -9.46 7.62
CA ASN A 89 16.41 -9.62 8.33
C ASN A 89 17.60 -9.73 7.37
N GLY A 90 17.45 -10.41 6.25
CA GLY A 90 18.49 -10.52 5.23
C GLY A 90 18.87 -9.19 4.61
N ARG A 91 17.89 -8.33 4.33
CA ARG A 91 18.14 -6.97 3.79
C ARG A 91 18.91 -6.08 4.74
N VAL A 92 18.57 -6.10 6.03
CA VAL A 92 19.29 -5.29 7.04
C VAL A 92 20.74 -5.75 7.19
N ILE A 93 20.99 -7.05 7.17
CA ILE A 93 22.34 -7.63 7.23
C ILE A 93 23.16 -7.22 6.00
N CYS A 94 22.61 -7.33 4.79
CA CYS A 94 23.30 -6.92 3.56
C CYS A 94 23.64 -5.43 3.59
N ASN A 95 22.69 -4.56 3.99
CA ASN A 95 22.96 -3.12 4.11
C ASN A 95 24.07 -2.82 5.11
N GLY A 96 24.09 -3.51 6.27
CA GLY A 96 25.15 -3.37 7.26
C GLY A 96 26.51 -3.79 6.72
N LEU A 97 26.58 -4.92 6.02
CA LEU A 97 27.82 -5.42 5.41
C LEU A 97 28.34 -4.48 4.31
N GLU A 98 27.46 -3.92 3.48
CA GLU A 98 27.85 -2.94 2.47
C GLU A 98 28.45 -1.68 3.09
N ILE A 99 27.87 -1.18 4.17
CA ILE A 99 28.39 -0.02 4.89
C ILE A 99 29.75 -0.32 5.50
N ILE A 100 29.93 -1.49 6.11
CA ILE A 100 31.21 -1.92 6.70
C ILE A 100 32.27 -2.05 5.61
N LEU A 101 31.97 -2.69 4.49
CA LEU A 101 32.91 -2.84 3.38
C LEU A 101 33.24 -1.50 2.73
N CYS A 102 32.26 -0.61 2.58
CA CYS A 102 32.49 0.74 2.10
C CYS A 102 33.52 1.48 2.95
N PHE A 103 33.31 1.50 4.27
CA PHE A 103 34.24 2.14 5.20
C PHE A 103 35.63 1.49 5.17
N TRP A 104 35.67 0.15 5.08
CA TRP A 104 36.94 -0.59 5.01
C TRP A 104 37.74 -0.27 3.73
N ILE A 105 37.08 -0.11 2.58
CA ILE A 105 37.74 0.29 1.32
C ILE A 105 38.27 1.72 1.44
N ILE A 106 37.45 2.67 1.93
CA ILE A 106 37.84 4.07 2.12
C ILE A 106 39.06 4.17 3.05
N TYR A 107 39.06 3.41 4.17
CA TYR A 107 40.15 3.36 5.11
C TYR A 107 41.45 2.76 4.51
N ASN A 108 41.33 1.75 3.62
CA ASN A 108 42.50 1.20 2.93
C ASN A 108 43.12 2.19 1.94
N LEU A 109 42.30 3.01 1.28
CA LEU A 109 42.74 4.06 0.36
C LEU A 109 43.15 5.36 1.07
N TYR A 110 43.46 5.33 2.37
CA TYR A 110 43.84 6.49 3.18
C TYR A 110 42.84 7.66 3.12
N MET A 111 41.54 7.34 3.06
CA MET A 111 40.48 8.34 2.88
C MET A 111 40.62 9.20 1.62
N GLY A 112 41.40 8.76 0.64
CA GLY A 112 41.63 9.49 -0.62
C GLY A 112 40.37 9.56 -1.51
N TYR A 113 39.49 8.55 -1.38
CA TYR A 113 38.27 8.51 -2.16
C TYR A 113 37.05 8.06 -1.29
N ASN A 114 36.13 9.00 -1.11
CA ASN A 114 34.88 8.75 -0.35
C ASN A 114 33.65 8.54 -1.25
N GLY A 115 33.78 8.74 -2.57
CA GLY A 115 32.68 8.62 -3.54
C GLY A 115 32.04 7.25 -3.64
N ILE A 116 32.67 6.19 -3.14
CA ILE A 116 32.10 4.85 -3.03
C ILE A 116 30.88 4.83 -2.12
N ALA A 117 30.78 5.72 -1.13
CA ALA A 117 29.61 5.86 -0.28
C ALA A 117 28.37 6.26 -1.07
N LEU A 118 28.51 7.02 -2.15
CA LEU A 118 27.41 7.39 -3.05
C LEU A 118 26.86 6.17 -3.81
N LEU A 119 27.73 5.23 -4.19
CA LEU A 119 27.33 3.97 -4.80
C LEU A 119 26.51 3.10 -3.83
N VAL A 120 26.99 2.95 -2.58
CA VAL A 120 26.27 2.19 -1.53
C VAL A 120 24.93 2.86 -1.21
N PHE A 121 24.89 4.19 -1.14
CA PHE A 121 23.66 4.94 -0.98
C PHE A 121 22.67 4.66 -2.12
N ALA A 122 23.12 4.71 -3.37
CA ALA A 122 22.29 4.42 -4.53
C ALA A 122 21.76 3.00 -4.51
N ASP A 123 22.57 2.01 -4.12
CA ASP A 123 22.14 0.62 -4.04
C ASP A 123 21.12 0.38 -2.92
N ILE A 124 21.33 0.95 -1.75
CA ILE A 124 20.40 0.83 -0.61
C ILE A 124 19.05 1.46 -0.92
N ILE A 125 19.01 2.68 -1.49
CA ILE A 125 17.77 3.34 -1.89
C ILE A 125 17.02 2.53 -2.93
N PHE A 126 17.72 2.06 -3.96
CA PHE A 126 17.12 1.30 -5.05
C PHE A 126 16.44 0.01 -4.58
N ASN A 127 16.98 -0.64 -3.55
CA ASN A 127 16.48 -1.93 -3.05
C ASN A 127 15.58 -1.85 -1.83
N THR A 128 15.39 -0.66 -1.21
CA THR A 128 14.64 -0.52 0.04
C THR A 128 13.29 0.16 -0.20
N LYS A 129 12.18 -0.58 0.04
CA LYS A 129 10.82 -0.07 -0.14
C LYS A 129 10.21 0.59 1.12
N ASN A 130 10.91 0.68 2.25
CA ASN A 130 10.30 1.04 3.54
C ASN A 130 10.82 2.39 4.06
N GLY A 131 9.95 3.42 4.09
CA GLY A 131 10.32 4.80 4.27
C GLY A 131 11.05 5.19 5.58
N ARG A 132 10.64 4.69 6.75
CA ARG A 132 11.18 5.20 8.04
C ARG A 132 12.58 4.67 8.38
N ASN A 133 12.83 3.40 8.20
CA ASN A 133 14.16 2.81 8.46
C ASN A 133 15.16 3.19 7.36
N THR A 134 14.69 3.44 6.15
CA THR A 134 15.52 3.88 5.03
C THR A 134 16.09 5.27 5.28
N MET A 135 15.29 6.20 5.82
CA MET A 135 15.78 7.55 6.15
C MET A 135 16.92 7.53 7.17
N VAL A 136 16.84 6.66 8.18
CA VAL A 136 17.92 6.52 9.18
C VAL A 136 19.20 5.98 8.54
N ILE A 137 19.10 4.99 7.67
CA ILE A 137 20.24 4.40 6.96
C ILE A 137 20.86 5.45 6.01
N ILE A 138 20.05 6.19 5.29
CA ILE A 138 20.47 7.29 4.42
C ILE A 138 21.23 8.34 5.21
N GLY A 139 20.67 8.79 6.35
CA GLY A 139 21.33 9.75 7.22
C GLY A 139 22.69 9.24 7.70
N PHE A 140 22.79 7.96 8.05
CA PHE A 140 24.04 7.35 8.49
C PHE A 140 25.10 7.28 7.38
N ILE A 141 24.70 6.94 6.14
CA ILE A 141 25.62 6.92 4.99
C ILE A 141 26.10 8.33 4.64
N LEU A 142 25.23 9.34 4.70
CA LEU A 142 25.61 10.73 4.49
C LEU A 142 26.61 11.20 5.54
N ILE A 143 26.42 10.81 6.80
CA ILE A 143 27.39 11.08 7.88
C ILE A 143 28.72 10.41 7.57
N ILE A 144 28.72 9.15 7.13
CA ILE A 144 29.96 8.45 6.72
C ILE A 144 30.63 9.18 5.58
N PHE A 145 29.88 9.61 4.55
CA PHE A 145 30.42 10.36 3.41
C PHE A 145 31.09 11.66 3.85
N LEU A 146 30.44 12.42 4.74
CA LEU A 146 30.98 13.68 5.26
C LEU A 146 32.22 13.45 6.16
N LEU A 147 32.17 12.47 7.03
CA LEU A 147 33.27 12.15 7.93
C LEU A 147 34.43 11.43 7.24
N SER A 148 34.21 10.79 6.10
CA SER A 148 35.27 10.10 5.33
C SER A 148 36.13 11.04 4.50
N ASN A 149 36.17 12.32 4.86
CA ASN A 149 37.13 13.27 4.28
C ASN A 149 38.47 13.14 5.00
N TYR A 150 39.56 13.05 4.23
CA TYR A 150 40.92 12.96 4.76
C TYR A 150 41.25 14.10 5.76
N ASP A 151 40.87 15.32 5.46
CA ASP A 151 41.16 16.49 6.29
C ASP A 151 40.52 16.43 7.68
N ILE A 152 39.39 15.75 7.80
CA ILE A 152 38.69 15.56 9.07
C ILE A 152 39.30 14.39 9.84
N ILE A 153 39.45 13.24 9.20
CA ILE A 153 39.89 12.02 9.85
C ILE A 153 41.37 12.01 10.21
N SER A 154 42.22 12.65 9.40
CA SER A 154 43.66 12.77 9.66
C SER A 154 44.00 13.40 11.01
N ASN A 155 43.11 14.25 11.53
CA ASN A 155 43.25 14.82 12.87
C ASN A 155 42.96 13.86 14.01
N ILE A 156 42.24 12.77 13.72
CA ILE A 156 41.81 11.77 14.72
C ILE A 156 42.63 10.48 14.58
N ILE A 157 42.80 10.00 13.36
CA ILE A 157 43.51 8.77 13.04
C ILE A 157 44.74 9.11 12.20
N PRO A 158 45.94 8.81 12.69
CA PRO A 158 47.17 9.08 11.96
C PRO A 158 47.23 8.26 10.65
N MET A 159 47.27 8.93 9.52
CA MET A 159 47.38 8.30 8.21
C MET A 159 48.13 9.18 7.21
N VAL A 160 48.62 8.54 6.16
CA VAL A 160 49.35 9.23 5.08
C VAL A 160 48.36 9.82 4.09
N SER A 161 48.62 11.03 3.60
CA SER A 161 47.80 11.61 2.51
C SER A 161 48.12 10.93 1.18
N LEU A 162 47.09 10.72 0.34
CA LEU A 162 47.31 10.31 -1.05
C LEU A 162 48.11 11.33 -1.84
N ASP A 163 47.96 12.61 -1.51
CA ASP A 163 48.71 13.70 -2.14
C ASP A 163 50.23 13.60 -1.91
N SER A 164 50.68 13.04 -0.77
CA SER A 164 52.08 12.78 -0.51
C SER A 164 52.70 11.80 -1.50
N TYR A 165 51.93 10.81 -1.97
CA TYR A 165 52.35 9.88 -3.01
C TYR A 165 52.44 10.53 -4.40
N ILE A 166 51.61 11.53 -4.68
CA ILE A 166 51.57 12.22 -5.95
C ILE A 166 52.71 13.30 -6.03
N GLN A 167 53.11 13.84 -4.87
CA GLN A 167 54.18 14.86 -4.81
C GLN A 167 55.56 14.36 -5.22
N VAL A 168 55.78 13.05 -5.25
CA VAL A 168 57.05 12.45 -5.65
C VAL A 168 57.36 12.61 -7.14
N TYR A 169 56.34 12.85 -7.97
CA TYR A 169 56.46 12.99 -9.41
C TYR A 169 56.82 14.41 -9.82
N ASP A 170 57.34 14.57 -11.02
CA ASP A 170 57.56 15.86 -11.65
C ASP A 170 56.23 16.64 -11.84
N ALA A 171 56.34 17.95 -12.02
CA ALA A 171 55.18 18.83 -12.09
C ALA A 171 54.15 18.45 -13.18
N ALA A 172 54.63 17.98 -14.34
CA ALA A 172 53.76 17.58 -15.45
C ALA A 172 52.97 16.32 -15.12
N THR A 173 53.63 15.28 -14.62
CA THR A 173 52.98 14.01 -14.19
C THR A 173 52.04 14.20 -13.02
N LYS A 174 52.47 15.01 -12.02
CA LYS A 174 51.61 15.38 -10.88
C LYS A 174 50.31 16.03 -11.35
N THR A 175 50.42 17.04 -12.23
CA THR A 175 49.21 17.72 -12.76
C THR A 175 48.32 16.79 -13.53
N ALA A 176 48.87 15.89 -14.36
CA ALA A 176 48.11 14.90 -15.11
C ALA A 176 47.33 13.93 -14.20
N ILE A 177 47.98 13.43 -13.15
CA ILE A 177 47.36 12.52 -12.15
C ILE A 177 46.20 13.24 -11.44
N LEU A 178 46.39 14.49 -10.99
CA LEU A 178 45.38 15.29 -10.31
C LEU A 178 44.17 15.60 -11.22
N ILE A 179 44.42 15.95 -12.48
CA ILE A 179 43.36 16.17 -13.46
C ILE A 179 42.57 14.89 -13.69
N ALA A 180 43.25 13.74 -13.88
CA ALA A 180 42.59 12.46 -14.08
C ALA A 180 41.73 12.06 -12.85
N LYS A 181 42.24 12.21 -11.62
CA LYS A 181 41.55 12.02 -10.38
C LYS A 181 40.26 12.87 -10.34
N ASN A 182 40.37 14.18 -10.53
CA ASN A 182 39.24 15.09 -10.47
C ASN A 182 38.18 14.80 -11.53
N ILE A 183 38.54 14.40 -12.73
CA ILE A 183 37.62 14.01 -13.79
C ILE A 183 36.87 12.75 -13.38
N LEU A 184 37.55 11.75 -12.85
CA LEU A 184 36.92 10.47 -12.43
C LEU A 184 35.94 10.68 -11.28
N GLU A 185 36.34 11.44 -10.25
CA GLU A 185 35.48 11.76 -9.09
C GLU A 185 34.27 12.61 -9.49
N SER A 186 34.47 13.61 -10.35
CA SER A 186 33.38 14.44 -10.90
C SER A 186 32.40 13.59 -11.74
N THR A 187 32.93 12.66 -12.53
CA THR A 187 32.10 11.76 -13.33
C THR A 187 31.23 10.86 -12.41
N ASN A 188 31.78 10.34 -11.32
CA ASN A 188 31.01 9.58 -10.33
C ASN A 188 29.89 10.42 -9.69
N LEU A 189 30.18 11.68 -9.34
CA LEU A 189 29.19 12.61 -8.79
C LEU A 189 28.06 12.90 -9.78
N VAL A 190 28.39 13.15 -11.05
CA VAL A 190 27.39 13.37 -12.12
C VAL A 190 26.50 12.15 -12.30
N LEU A 191 27.09 10.95 -12.34
CA LEU A 191 26.31 9.70 -12.46
C LEU A 191 25.38 9.50 -11.25
N PHE A 192 25.83 9.85 -10.05
CA PHE A 192 25.00 9.80 -8.85
C PHE A 192 23.83 10.79 -8.92
N ILE A 193 24.07 12.03 -9.35
CA ILE A 193 22.99 13.02 -9.55
C ILE A 193 22.00 12.54 -10.61
N MET A 194 22.48 12.00 -11.73
CA MET A 194 21.60 11.40 -12.76
C MET A 194 20.77 10.24 -12.19
N PHE A 195 21.39 9.37 -11.39
CA PHE A 195 20.69 8.29 -10.70
C PHE A 195 19.54 8.84 -9.84
N LEU A 196 19.80 9.86 -9.01
CA LEU A 196 18.79 10.46 -8.14
C LEU A 196 17.64 11.09 -8.95
N ILE A 197 17.94 11.83 -10.01
CA ILE A 197 16.91 12.46 -10.85
C ILE A 197 15.99 11.40 -11.46
N VAL A 198 16.56 10.37 -12.06
CA VAL A 198 15.77 9.31 -12.71
C VAL A 198 15.01 8.50 -11.66
N TYR A 199 15.60 8.19 -10.52
CA TYR A 199 14.96 7.50 -9.41
C TYR A 199 13.75 8.28 -8.86
N ILE A 200 13.92 9.57 -8.58
CA ILE A 200 12.85 10.44 -8.07
C ILE A 200 11.72 10.57 -9.11
N ALA A 201 12.07 10.77 -10.39
CA ALA A 201 11.08 10.86 -11.46
C ALA A 201 10.23 9.58 -11.57
N ASN A 202 10.87 8.41 -11.42
CA ASN A 202 10.16 7.13 -11.43
C ASN A 202 9.25 6.96 -10.20
N GLN A 203 9.70 7.39 -9.01
CA GLN A 203 8.89 7.34 -7.80
C GLN A 203 7.65 8.24 -7.86
N ILE A 204 7.80 9.44 -8.42
CA ILE A 204 6.66 10.36 -8.62
C ILE A 204 5.63 9.71 -9.54
N ARG A 205 6.04 9.15 -10.67
CA ARG A 205 5.14 8.48 -11.61
C ARG A 205 4.45 7.25 -11.01
N GLU A 206 5.18 6.44 -10.24
CA GLU A 206 4.61 5.28 -9.54
C GLU A 206 3.52 5.72 -8.55
N ASN A 207 3.76 6.79 -7.78
CA ASN A 207 2.78 7.36 -6.87
C ASN A 207 1.56 7.92 -7.59
N GLU A 208 1.73 8.60 -8.74
CA GLU A 208 0.62 9.08 -9.56
C GLU A 208 -0.23 7.93 -10.10
N ASN A 209 0.39 6.84 -10.54
CA ASN A 209 -0.32 5.66 -11.04
C ASN A 209 -1.13 4.99 -9.90
N ILE A 210 -0.52 4.80 -8.72
CA ILE A 210 -1.21 4.26 -7.54
C ILE A 210 -2.41 5.14 -7.16
N SER A 211 -2.24 6.47 -7.19
CA SER A 211 -3.33 7.41 -6.90
C SER A 211 -4.49 7.29 -7.90
N LYS A 212 -4.19 7.13 -9.19
CA LYS A 212 -5.19 6.90 -10.24
C LYS A 212 -5.92 5.56 -10.05
N GLU A 213 -5.18 4.48 -9.77
CA GLU A 213 -5.78 3.17 -9.49
C GLU A 213 -6.71 3.22 -8.28
N LEU A 214 -6.29 3.90 -7.20
CA LEU A 214 -7.11 4.09 -6.00
C LEU A 214 -8.40 4.86 -6.30
N SER A 215 -8.33 5.91 -7.11
CA SER A 215 -9.50 6.68 -7.52
C SER A 215 -10.48 5.85 -8.36
N MET A 216 -9.97 5.00 -9.27
CA MET A 216 -10.80 4.09 -10.05
C MET A 216 -11.48 3.02 -9.18
N ILE A 217 -10.75 2.46 -8.20
CA ILE A 217 -11.32 1.48 -7.25
C ILE A 217 -12.45 2.12 -6.43
N ASN A 218 -12.26 3.36 -5.96
CA ASN A 218 -13.29 4.08 -5.21
C ASN A 218 -14.53 4.35 -6.06
N GLU A 219 -14.36 4.71 -7.33
CA GLU A 219 -15.47 4.90 -8.27
C GLU A 219 -16.25 3.61 -8.52
N VAL A 220 -15.55 2.49 -8.78
CA VAL A 220 -16.19 1.17 -8.95
C VAL A 220 -16.92 0.74 -7.68
N ASN A 221 -16.35 0.96 -6.50
CA ASN A 221 -17.00 0.65 -5.22
C ASN A 221 -18.29 1.47 -5.03
N LYS A 222 -18.28 2.75 -5.43
CA LYS A 222 -19.49 3.59 -5.40
C LYS A 222 -20.57 3.03 -6.33
N GLN A 223 -20.19 2.71 -7.57
CA GLN A 223 -21.14 2.12 -8.53
C GLN A 223 -21.72 0.80 -8.04
N LEU A 224 -20.90 -0.07 -7.43
CA LEU A 224 -21.38 -1.34 -6.86
C LEU A 224 -22.42 -1.10 -5.76
N LYS A 225 -22.23 -0.10 -4.87
CA LYS A 225 -23.21 0.26 -3.85
C LYS A 225 -24.52 0.75 -4.46
N ASP A 226 -24.42 1.60 -5.49
CA ASP A 226 -25.59 2.11 -6.19
C ASP A 226 -26.35 0.97 -6.90
N TYR A 227 -25.66 0.03 -7.55
CA TYR A 227 -26.28 -1.15 -8.15
C TYR A 227 -26.96 -2.05 -7.10
N ALA A 228 -26.31 -2.26 -5.94
CA ALA A 228 -26.90 -3.05 -4.87
C ALA A 228 -28.21 -2.44 -4.37
N ALA A 229 -28.26 -1.11 -4.15
CA ALA A 229 -29.44 -0.41 -3.71
C ALA A 229 -30.58 -0.48 -4.76
N VAL A 230 -30.26 -0.36 -6.05
CA VAL A 230 -31.25 -0.50 -7.14
C VAL A 230 -31.79 -1.93 -7.20
N THR A 231 -30.91 -2.93 -7.08
CA THR A 231 -31.30 -4.34 -7.13
C THR A 231 -32.21 -4.69 -5.95
N GLU A 232 -31.95 -4.19 -4.76
CA GLU A 232 -32.80 -4.34 -3.58
C GLU A 232 -34.20 -3.76 -3.82
N LYS A 233 -34.30 -2.51 -4.33
CA LYS A 233 -35.59 -1.89 -4.67
C LYS A 233 -36.38 -2.68 -5.73
N ILE A 234 -35.70 -3.23 -6.73
CA ILE A 234 -36.31 -4.09 -7.74
C ILE A 234 -36.83 -5.37 -7.10
N GLY A 235 -36.05 -5.99 -6.21
CA GLY A 235 -36.43 -7.18 -5.46
C GLY A 235 -37.69 -6.93 -4.63
N GLU A 236 -37.75 -5.84 -3.86
CA GLU A 236 -38.95 -5.43 -3.10
C GLU A 236 -40.17 -5.21 -4.00
N SER A 237 -39.98 -4.50 -5.11
CA SER A 237 -41.08 -4.25 -6.05
C SER A 237 -41.66 -5.55 -6.67
N ASN A 238 -40.79 -6.46 -7.05
CA ASN A 238 -41.15 -7.73 -7.62
C ASN A 238 -41.92 -8.61 -6.59
N GLU A 239 -41.44 -8.63 -5.34
CA GLU A 239 -42.09 -9.36 -4.27
C GLU A 239 -43.48 -8.78 -3.95
N ARG A 240 -43.61 -7.46 -3.91
CA ARG A 240 -44.94 -6.82 -3.77
C ARG A 240 -45.90 -7.19 -4.90
N LYS A 241 -45.41 -7.22 -6.15
CA LYS A 241 -46.23 -7.65 -7.31
C LYS A 241 -46.63 -9.13 -7.22
N ARG A 242 -45.74 -10.00 -6.73
CA ARG A 242 -46.00 -11.41 -6.52
C ARG A 242 -47.10 -11.63 -5.47
N LEU A 243 -46.95 -10.96 -4.30
CA LEU A 243 -47.92 -11.04 -3.22
C LEU A 243 -49.28 -10.44 -3.61
N ALA A 244 -49.31 -9.32 -4.36
CA ALA A 244 -50.56 -8.76 -4.84
C ALA A 244 -51.32 -9.75 -5.75
N ARG A 245 -50.63 -10.50 -6.61
CA ARG A 245 -51.24 -11.55 -7.43
C ARG A 245 -51.77 -12.70 -6.57
N GLU A 246 -50.97 -13.19 -5.61
CA GLU A 246 -51.37 -14.28 -4.69
C GLU A 246 -52.63 -13.91 -3.90
N ILE A 247 -52.73 -12.65 -3.43
CA ILE A 247 -53.91 -12.14 -2.74
C ILE A 247 -55.10 -12.07 -3.72
N HIS A 248 -54.93 -11.59 -4.94
CA HIS A 248 -55.99 -11.48 -5.94
C HIS A 248 -56.58 -12.86 -6.30
N ASP A 249 -55.70 -13.85 -6.51
CA ASP A 249 -56.10 -15.20 -6.86
C ASP A 249 -56.86 -15.89 -5.70
N THR A 250 -56.36 -15.77 -4.47
CA THR A 250 -57.02 -16.33 -3.28
C THR A 250 -58.38 -15.69 -3.03
N LEU A 251 -58.47 -14.35 -3.13
CA LEU A 251 -59.74 -13.63 -3.01
C LEU A 251 -60.71 -13.99 -4.13
N GLY A 252 -60.23 -14.05 -5.37
CA GLY A 252 -61.09 -14.39 -6.52
C GLY A 252 -61.75 -15.73 -6.38
N HIS A 253 -60.97 -16.76 -5.97
CA HIS A 253 -61.53 -18.10 -5.73
C HIS A 253 -62.52 -18.13 -4.55
N ALA A 254 -62.22 -17.49 -3.43
CA ALA A 254 -63.10 -17.42 -2.28
C ALA A 254 -64.42 -16.71 -2.60
N LEU A 255 -64.37 -15.54 -3.26
CA LEU A 255 -65.55 -14.77 -3.66
C LEU A 255 -66.43 -15.52 -4.65
N THR A 256 -65.84 -16.21 -5.62
CA THR A 256 -66.59 -17.04 -6.59
C THR A 256 -67.34 -18.18 -5.89
N GLY A 257 -66.67 -18.89 -4.93
CA GLY A 257 -67.27 -19.93 -4.14
C GLY A 257 -68.43 -19.42 -3.24
N ILE A 258 -68.23 -18.22 -2.64
CA ILE A 258 -69.27 -17.54 -1.83
C ILE A 258 -70.48 -17.20 -2.68
N ALA A 259 -70.25 -16.59 -3.86
CA ALA A 259 -71.37 -16.22 -4.76
C ALA A 259 -72.16 -17.45 -5.19
N ALA A 260 -71.51 -18.51 -5.64
CA ALA A 260 -72.19 -19.79 -6.00
C ALA A 260 -72.95 -20.39 -4.84
N GLY A 261 -72.40 -20.35 -3.62
CA GLY A 261 -73.08 -20.85 -2.41
C GLY A 261 -74.33 -20.04 -2.03
N ILE A 262 -74.25 -18.69 -2.21
CA ILE A 262 -75.41 -17.81 -1.98
C ILE A 262 -76.51 -18.08 -3.03
N ASP A 263 -76.13 -18.17 -4.32
CA ASP A 263 -77.10 -18.49 -5.39
C ASP A 263 -77.81 -19.81 -5.16
N ALA A 264 -77.10 -20.84 -4.72
CA ALA A 264 -77.68 -22.10 -4.33
C ALA A 264 -78.64 -21.94 -3.16
N CYS A 265 -78.32 -21.16 -2.15
CA CYS A 265 -79.21 -20.90 -1.02
C CYS A 265 -80.50 -20.16 -1.46
N ILE A 266 -80.39 -19.20 -2.36
CA ILE A 266 -81.58 -18.49 -2.92
C ILE A 266 -82.50 -19.42 -3.67
N ALA A 267 -81.92 -20.32 -4.47
CA ALA A 267 -82.72 -21.31 -5.21
C ALA A 267 -83.48 -22.38 -4.32
N MET A 268 -82.91 -22.66 -3.14
CA MET A 268 -83.44 -23.73 -2.27
C MET A 268 -84.26 -23.25 -1.08
N ILE A 269 -84.33 -21.96 -0.80
CA ILE A 269 -84.88 -21.41 0.44
C ILE A 269 -86.41 -21.71 0.56
N ASP A 270 -87.14 -21.71 -0.54
CA ASP A 270 -88.56 -21.97 -0.61
C ASP A 270 -88.87 -23.47 -0.72
N ILE A 271 -87.85 -24.31 -1.04
CA ILE A 271 -88.02 -25.79 -1.24
C ILE A 271 -87.68 -26.51 0.06
N ASP A 272 -86.55 -26.25 0.67
CA ASP A 272 -86.10 -26.84 1.93
C ASP A 272 -85.31 -25.82 2.80
N PRO A 273 -86.01 -25.16 3.73
CA PRO A 273 -85.39 -24.17 4.62
C PRO A 273 -84.30 -24.74 5.54
N ASN A 274 -84.40 -26.03 5.91
CA ASN A 274 -83.44 -26.64 6.83
C ASN A 274 -82.08 -26.88 6.12
N VAL A 275 -82.13 -27.43 4.89
CA VAL A 275 -80.92 -27.62 4.07
C VAL A 275 -80.33 -26.30 3.70
N THR A 276 -81.16 -25.29 3.35
CA THR A 276 -80.62 -23.90 3.08
C THR A 276 -79.90 -23.31 4.27
N LYS A 277 -80.42 -23.52 5.51
CA LYS A 277 -79.77 -23.05 6.71
C LYS A 277 -78.41 -23.72 6.91
N GLN A 278 -78.25 -25.00 6.62
CA GLN A 278 -76.98 -25.70 6.69
C GLN A 278 -75.98 -25.15 5.64
N GLN A 279 -76.44 -24.91 4.42
CA GLN A 279 -75.62 -24.37 3.34
C GLN A 279 -75.14 -22.93 3.67
N LEU A 280 -76.01 -22.11 4.28
CA LEU A 280 -75.58 -20.77 4.75
C LEU A 280 -74.46 -20.81 5.83
N LEU A 281 -74.50 -21.84 6.71
CA LEU A 281 -73.43 -22.02 7.67
C LEU A 281 -72.12 -22.37 7.00
N VAL A 282 -72.15 -23.21 5.94
CA VAL A 282 -70.93 -23.50 5.14
C VAL A 282 -70.39 -22.24 4.45
N VAL A 283 -71.24 -21.44 3.79
CA VAL A 283 -70.86 -20.20 3.16
C VAL A 283 -70.26 -19.25 4.20
N SER A 284 -70.85 -19.10 5.39
CA SER A 284 -70.33 -18.29 6.48
C SER A 284 -68.93 -18.73 6.94
N LYS A 285 -68.69 -20.06 6.97
CA LYS A 285 -67.34 -20.58 7.29
C LYS A 285 -66.33 -20.23 6.24
N VAL A 286 -66.62 -20.39 4.95
CA VAL A 286 -65.75 -20.05 3.81
C VAL A 286 -65.41 -18.55 3.81
N VAL A 287 -66.37 -17.68 4.12
CA VAL A 287 -66.13 -16.24 4.28
C VAL A 287 -65.11 -15.94 5.37
N ARG A 288 -65.27 -16.58 6.54
CA ARG A 288 -64.36 -16.38 7.68
C ARG A 288 -62.94 -16.86 7.37
N GLU A 289 -62.83 -18.02 6.70
CA GLU A 289 -61.56 -18.58 6.26
C GLU A 289 -60.89 -17.64 5.23
N GLY A 290 -61.59 -17.17 4.22
CA GLY A 290 -61.10 -16.22 3.24
C GLY A 290 -60.57 -14.89 3.86
N ILE A 291 -61.31 -14.34 4.82
CA ILE A 291 -60.88 -13.16 5.57
C ILE A 291 -59.58 -13.43 6.35
N SER A 292 -59.46 -14.61 6.96
CA SER A 292 -58.24 -15.00 7.70
C SER A 292 -57.03 -15.12 6.76
N ASP A 293 -57.23 -15.71 5.58
CA ASP A 293 -56.16 -15.90 4.60
C ASP A 293 -55.68 -14.58 4.01
N VAL A 294 -56.60 -13.65 3.73
CA VAL A 294 -56.24 -12.27 3.32
C VAL A 294 -55.43 -11.57 4.41
N ARG A 295 -55.89 -11.65 5.68
CA ARG A 295 -55.11 -11.04 6.80
C ARG A 295 -53.73 -11.66 6.91
N ARG A 296 -53.57 -12.98 6.73
CA ARG A 296 -52.27 -13.65 6.73
C ARG A 296 -51.37 -13.20 5.63
N SER A 297 -51.90 -13.03 4.41
CA SER A 297 -51.14 -12.52 3.24
C SER A 297 -50.75 -11.04 3.39
N LEU A 298 -51.62 -10.20 3.95
CA LEU A 298 -51.30 -8.82 4.27
C LEU A 298 -50.22 -8.68 5.35
N ASN A 299 -50.21 -9.60 6.35
CA ASN A 299 -49.16 -9.61 7.38
C ASN A 299 -47.79 -9.98 6.80
N LYS A 300 -47.70 -10.81 5.74
CA LYS A 300 -46.44 -11.08 5.03
C LYS A 300 -45.84 -9.83 4.33
N LEU A 301 -46.66 -8.79 4.10
CA LEU A 301 -46.22 -7.50 3.59
C LEU A 301 -45.68 -6.56 4.69
N ARG A 302 -45.72 -7.00 5.95
CA ARG A 302 -45.23 -6.23 7.10
C ARG A 302 -43.72 -6.09 7.02
N PRO A 303 -43.13 -4.91 7.25
CA PRO A 303 -41.68 -4.76 7.39
C PRO A 303 -41.14 -5.70 8.46
N GLY A 304 -40.08 -6.48 8.17
CA GLY A 304 -39.51 -7.46 9.08
C GLY A 304 -39.16 -6.91 10.47
N ALA A 305 -38.86 -5.64 10.56
CA ALA A 305 -38.62 -4.96 11.84
C ALA A 305 -39.82 -4.95 12.79
N LEU A 306 -41.03 -5.06 12.26
CA LEU A 306 -42.28 -5.10 13.05
C LEU A 306 -42.83 -6.55 13.29
N GLU A 307 -42.18 -7.57 12.74
CA GLU A 307 -42.59 -8.97 12.96
C GLU A 307 -42.06 -9.48 14.30
N GLU A 308 -40.87 -9.03 14.72
CA GLU A 308 -40.18 -9.51 15.95
C GLU A 308 -40.22 -8.50 17.11
N HIS A 309 -40.59 -7.25 16.85
CA HIS A 309 -40.48 -6.14 17.80
C HIS A 309 -41.80 -5.35 17.88
N THR A 310 -42.03 -4.74 19.05
CA THR A 310 -43.06 -3.69 19.18
C THR A 310 -42.73 -2.47 18.33
N LEU A 311 -43.75 -1.68 17.95
CA LEU A 311 -43.53 -0.41 17.19
C LEU A 311 -42.44 0.47 17.79
N LYS A 312 -42.41 0.59 19.13
CA LYS A 312 -41.39 1.36 19.86
C LYS A 312 -39.99 0.78 19.65
N GLU A 313 -39.83 -0.51 19.83
CA GLU A 313 -38.53 -1.19 19.69
C GLU A 313 -38.03 -1.15 18.23
N ALA A 314 -38.94 -1.31 17.26
CA ALA A 314 -38.62 -1.22 15.86
C ALA A 314 -38.13 0.19 15.47
N ILE A 315 -38.80 1.24 15.94
CA ILE A 315 -38.38 2.64 15.74
C ILE A 315 -37.03 2.91 16.42
N GLN A 316 -36.84 2.46 17.66
CA GLN A 316 -35.56 2.64 18.39
C GLN A 316 -34.38 1.96 17.66
N LYS A 317 -34.59 0.75 17.14
CA LYS A 317 -33.59 0.00 16.36
C LYS A 317 -33.22 0.78 15.08
N MET A 318 -34.22 1.25 14.35
CA MET A 318 -34.02 2.01 13.11
C MET A 318 -33.26 3.31 13.36
N ILE A 319 -33.59 4.07 14.41
CA ILE A 319 -32.90 5.30 14.80
C ILE A 319 -31.43 5.00 15.13
N LYS A 320 -31.18 3.94 15.88
CA LYS A 320 -29.81 3.53 16.23
C LYS A 320 -28.98 3.20 14.99
N GLU A 321 -29.52 2.37 14.09
CA GLU A 321 -28.85 2.01 12.84
C GLU A 321 -28.56 3.22 11.97
N PHE A 322 -29.45 4.22 11.93
CA PHE A 322 -29.25 5.45 11.19
C PHE A 322 -28.19 6.36 11.85
N SER A 323 -28.25 6.52 13.19
CA SER A 323 -27.27 7.33 13.93
C SER A 323 -25.85 6.76 13.84
N ASP A 324 -25.71 5.43 13.83
CA ASP A 324 -24.42 4.75 13.70
C ASP A 324 -23.76 5.02 12.33
N VAL A 325 -24.55 5.33 11.30
CA VAL A 325 -24.04 5.55 9.93
C VAL A 325 -23.92 7.06 9.58
N SER A 326 -24.84 7.90 10.09
CA SER A 326 -24.95 9.30 9.67
C SER A 326 -24.28 10.31 10.61
N GLU A 327 -23.76 9.87 11.76
CA GLU A 327 -23.23 10.74 12.85
C GLU A 327 -24.25 11.78 13.38
N VAL A 328 -25.55 11.60 13.07
CA VAL A 328 -26.64 12.46 13.53
C VAL A 328 -27.26 11.89 14.78
N GLU A 329 -27.31 12.66 15.87
CA GLU A 329 -27.96 12.26 17.11
C GLU A 329 -29.47 12.53 17.00
N ILE A 330 -30.28 11.45 17.04
CA ILE A 330 -31.74 11.52 16.98
C ILE A 330 -32.34 11.13 18.34
N MET A 331 -33.08 12.06 18.96
CA MET A 331 -33.79 11.80 20.22
C MET A 331 -35.23 11.41 19.97
N LEU A 332 -35.63 10.22 20.46
CA LEU A 332 -37.01 9.72 20.36
C LEU A 332 -37.81 10.04 21.61
N TYR A 333 -38.84 10.88 21.46
CA TYR A 333 -39.85 11.13 22.50
C TYR A 333 -41.09 10.30 22.20
N TYR A 334 -41.20 9.09 22.83
CA TYR A 334 -42.31 8.16 22.59
C TYR A 334 -43.29 8.25 23.77
N GLN A 335 -44.44 8.94 23.58
CA GLN A 335 -45.46 9.14 24.60
C GLN A 335 -46.71 8.27 24.41
N LEU A 336 -46.71 7.39 23.40
CA LEU A 336 -47.80 6.44 23.18
C LEU A 336 -47.76 5.36 24.27
N GLY A 337 -48.78 5.31 25.12
CA GLY A 337 -48.90 4.29 26.19
C GLY A 337 -48.99 2.87 25.63
N LYS A 338 -49.40 1.90 26.44
CA LYS A 338 -49.62 0.50 26.04
C LYS A 338 -50.85 0.34 25.10
N ILE A 339 -51.06 1.21 24.16
CA ILE A 339 -52.10 1.13 23.15
C ILE A 339 -51.55 0.27 22.02
N GLY A 340 -52.06 -0.98 21.90
CA GLY A 340 -51.80 -1.81 20.71
C GLY A 340 -52.58 -1.23 19.55
N PHE A 341 -51.87 -0.68 18.57
CA PHE A 341 -52.49 -0.30 17.30
C PHE A 341 -52.77 -1.56 16.44
N GLU A 342 -53.78 -1.48 15.57
CA GLU A 342 -53.90 -2.44 14.49
C GLU A 342 -52.61 -2.45 13.64
N ASN A 343 -52.19 -3.62 13.21
CA ASN A 343 -50.95 -3.83 12.44
C ASN A 343 -50.82 -2.85 11.24
N THR A 344 -51.95 -2.48 10.61
CA THR A 344 -51.95 -1.53 9.51
C THR A 344 -51.53 -0.10 9.95
N LYS A 345 -51.98 0.34 11.12
CA LYS A 345 -51.65 1.65 11.69
C LYS A 345 -50.20 1.69 12.15
N GLU A 346 -49.66 0.62 12.74
CA GLU A 346 -48.25 0.51 13.13
C GLU A 346 -47.34 0.57 11.92
N ASN A 347 -47.71 -0.07 10.81
CA ASN A 347 -46.95 0.01 9.55
C ASN A 347 -46.90 1.42 8.98
N ILE A 348 -48.04 2.17 9.00
CA ILE A 348 -48.10 3.53 8.51
C ILE A 348 -47.19 4.44 9.37
N ILE A 349 -47.27 4.30 10.71
CA ILE A 349 -46.46 5.09 11.62
C ILE A 349 -44.98 4.78 11.44
N PHE A 350 -44.61 3.50 11.35
CA PHE A 350 -43.22 3.10 11.15
C PHE A 350 -42.64 3.66 9.84
N ARG A 351 -43.40 3.58 8.73
CA ARG A 351 -43.00 4.13 7.43
C ARG A 351 -42.90 5.64 7.45
N ALA A 352 -43.85 6.35 8.09
CA ALA A 352 -43.78 7.79 8.19
C ALA A 352 -42.53 8.27 8.96
N VAL A 353 -42.15 7.56 10.02
CA VAL A 353 -40.92 7.83 10.76
C VAL A 353 -39.70 7.49 9.92
N GLN A 354 -39.70 6.36 9.21
CA GLN A 354 -38.61 5.95 8.32
C GLN A 354 -38.33 7.01 7.24
N GLU A 355 -39.38 7.46 6.52
CA GLU A 355 -39.28 8.50 5.48
C GLU A 355 -38.85 9.86 6.05
N SER A 356 -39.14 10.13 7.34
CA SER A 356 -38.77 11.40 7.97
C SER A 356 -37.30 11.44 8.39
N ILE A 357 -36.65 10.29 8.55
CA ILE A 357 -35.28 10.15 8.99
C ILE A 357 -34.32 9.98 7.80
N THR A 358 -34.76 9.34 6.70
CA THR A 358 -33.99 9.15 5.46
C THR A 358 -34.10 10.36 4.54
#